data_00a9f3b78586fe25b1473cc50009ea6f
#
_entry.id   00a9f3b78586fe25b1473cc50009ea6f
#
_cell.length_a   1.000
_cell.length_b   1.000
_cell.length_c   1.000
_cell.angle_alpha   90.00
_cell.angle_beta   90.00
_cell.angle_gamma   90.00
#
_symmetry.space_group_name_H-M   'P 1'
#
loop_
_entity.id
_entity.type
_entity.pdbx_description
1 polymer ?
#
loop_
_entity_poly.entity_id
_entity_poly.type
_entity_poly.pdbx_seq_one_letter_code
_entity_poly.pdbx_strand_id
1 'polypeptide(L)'
;MKFGTQKSDKWQVTSDMKTLAVQRGISCHMSRVTCHVAAFTLAEVLAALLFLAIVIPAAVEALHLASLAGVVAARKGAAARVADRILNESIVTTNWNTGTQSGTVTEGAQEFRWTLTSQNWPVDAMELITAEVKYSAQGRDYSVKLCTLANPLTLATTTGSQP
;
A
#
# COMPACT_ATOMS: atom_id res chain seq x y z
N MET A 1 -12.46 6.85 39.94
CA MET A 1 -11.67 6.69 38.71
C MET A 1 -12.00 7.83 37.76
N LYS A 2 -11.06 8.79 37.57
CA LYS A 2 -11.27 9.96 36.71
C LYS A 2 -10.77 9.66 35.32
N PHE A 3 -11.67 9.64 34.34
CA PHE A 3 -11.32 9.56 32.93
C PHE A 3 -10.79 10.91 32.46
N GLY A 4 -9.53 10.95 32.06
CA GLY A 4 -8.89 12.11 31.44
C GLY A 4 -9.30 12.23 29.97
N THR A 5 -9.94 13.35 29.65
CA THR A 5 -10.26 13.75 28.28
C THR A 5 -8.98 14.14 27.55
N GLN A 6 -8.62 13.38 26.53
CA GLN A 6 -7.52 13.68 25.62
C GLN A 6 -7.93 14.81 24.67
N LYS A 7 -7.25 15.93 24.82
CA LYS A 7 -7.44 17.15 24.05
C LYS A 7 -6.87 16.95 22.63
N SER A 8 -7.74 17.04 21.65
CA SER A 8 -7.42 17.02 20.23
C SER A 8 -6.68 18.29 19.85
N ASP A 9 -5.39 18.20 19.59
CA ASP A 9 -4.59 19.31 19.08
C ASP A 9 -4.88 19.49 17.57
N LYS A 10 -5.69 20.51 17.29
CA LYS A 10 -5.91 21.03 15.95
C LYS A 10 -4.64 21.71 15.46
N TRP A 11 -4.01 21.17 14.43
CA TRP A 11 -2.98 21.85 13.69
C TRP A 11 -3.58 23.05 12.97
N GLN A 12 -3.41 24.23 13.54
CA GLN A 12 -3.69 25.48 12.86
C GLN A 12 -2.42 25.93 12.13
N VAL A 13 -2.47 25.84 10.81
CA VAL A 13 -1.50 26.50 9.93
C VAL A 13 -1.88 27.97 9.89
N THR A 14 -1.25 28.78 10.74
CA THR A 14 -1.32 30.24 10.65
C THR A 14 -0.30 30.72 9.63
N SER A 15 -0.79 31.10 8.46
CA SER A 15 -0.04 31.85 7.47
C SER A 15 0.11 33.31 7.92
N ASP A 16 1.14 33.58 8.68
CA ASP A 16 1.55 34.96 9.03
C ASP A 16 2.28 35.58 7.82
N MET A 17 1.50 36.19 6.96
CA MET A 17 1.99 37.07 5.90
C MET A 17 2.17 38.47 6.48
N LYS A 18 3.25 38.69 7.25
CA LYS A 18 3.65 40.02 7.65
C LYS A 18 4.38 40.73 6.52
N THR A 19 3.62 41.56 5.84
CA THR A 19 4.10 42.63 4.94
C THR A 19 5.02 43.59 5.72
N LEU A 20 6.32 43.44 5.64
CA LEU A 20 7.29 44.43 6.03
C LEU A 20 7.60 45.31 4.82
N ALA A 21 6.84 46.39 4.69
CA ALA A 21 7.20 47.50 3.83
C ALA A 21 8.43 48.21 4.44
N VAL A 22 9.63 47.86 4.03
CA VAL A 22 10.82 48.63 4.28
C VAL A 22 11.06 49.54 3.04
N GLN A 23 10.55 50.73 3.18
CA GLN A 23 10.85 51.83 2.28
C GLN A 23 12.29 52.30 2.52
N ARG A 24 13.24 51.73 1.82
CA ARG A 24 14.59 52.29 1.69
C ARG A 24 14.77 52.75 0.23
N GLY A 25 14.83 54.06 0.10
CA GLY A 25 15.18 54.73 -1.16
C GLY A 25 16.53 54.22 -1.63
N ILE A 26 16.50 53.38 -2.65
CA ILE A 26 17.65 53.00 -3.41
C ILE A 26 17.56 53.75 -4.72
N SER A 27 18.44 54.76 -4.82
CA SER A 27 18.75 55.50 -6.05
C SER A 27 19.00 54.45 -7.15
N CYS A 28 18.09 54.34 -8.09
CA CYS A 28 18.26 53.50 -9.26
C CYS A 28 19.36 54.09 -10.12
N HIS A 29 20.59 53.63 -9.92
CA HIS A 29 21.62 53.71 -10.94
C HIS A 29 21.10 52.86 -12.10
N MET A 30 20.73 53.57 -13.17
CA MET A 30 20.26 52.99 -14.44
C MET A 30 21.42 52.34 -15.15
N SER A 31 21.96 51.27 -14.59
CA SER A 31 22.81 50.35 -15.30
C SER A 31 21.97 49.74 -16.41
N ARG A 32 22.31 50.02 -17.65
CA ARG A 32 21.77 49.30 -18.81
C ARG A 32 22.01 47.81 -18.60
N VAL A 33 21.04 47.12 -18.04
CA VAL A 33 20.98 45.68 -18.12
C VAL A 33 20.68 45.37 -19.58
N THR A 34 21.74 45.19 -20.36
CA THR A 34 21.62 44.55 -21.65
C THR A 34 21.08 43.18 -21.40
N CYS A 35 19.76 43.01 -21.57
CA CYS A 35 19.16 41.70 -21.70
C CYS A 35 19.80 41.07 -22.94
N HIS A 36 20.86 40.30 -22.73
CA HIS A 36 21.31 39.37 -23.74
C HIS A 36 20.15 38.37 -23.92
N VAL A 37 19.32 38.66 -24.90
CA VAL A 37 18.43 37.66 -25.47
C VAL A 37 19.39 36.65 -26.10
N ALA A 38 19.70 35.61 -25.33
CA ALA A 38 20.48 34.49 -25.82
C ALA A 38 19.67 33.90 -26.98
N ALA A 39 20.01 34.22 -28.19
CA ALA A 39 19.46 33.55 -29.36
C ALA A 39 19.98 32.13 -29.31
N PHE A 40 19.06 31.15 -29.14
CA PHE A 40 19.41 29.72 -29.16
C PHE A 40 20.10 29.40 -30.48
N THR A 41 21.25 28.78 -30.41
CA THR A 41 21.95 28.33 -31.60
C THR A 41 21.26 27.08 -32.16
N LEU A 42 21.26 26.96 -33.50
CA LEU A 42 20.70 25.76 -34.16
C LEU A 42 21.32 24.46 -33.57
N ALA A 43 22.60 24.50 -33.26
CA ALA A 43 23.31 23.36 -32.66
C ALA A 43 22.74 22.97 -31.28
N GLU A 44 22.34 23.94 -30.45
CA GLU A 44 21.75 23.71 -29.14
C GLU A 44 20.37 23.04 -29.24
N VAL A 45 19.54 23.49 -30.20
CA VAL A 45 18.25 22.88 -30.48
C VAL A 45 18.42 21.43 -30.97
N LEU A 46 19.37 21.20 -31.87
CA LEU A 46 19.65 19.85 -32.36
C LEU A 46 20.16 18.92 -31.24
N ALA A 47 21.04 19.42 -30.38
CA ALA A 47 21.49 18.66 -29.21
C ALA A 47 20.34 18.35 -28.28
N ALA A 48 19.45 19.31 -27.99
CA ALA A 48 18.28 19.08 -27.11
C ALA A 48 17.33 18.04 -27.73
N LEU A 49 17.07 18.07 -29.01
CA LEU A 49 16.24 17.07 -29.70
C LEU A 49 16.85 15.67 -29.64
N LEU A 50 18.19 15.60 -29.80
CA LEU A 50 18.90 14.30 -29.70
C LEU A 50 18.79 13.73 -28.29
N PHE A 51 18.93 14.50 -27.23
CA PHE A 51 18.69 14.06 -25.86
C PHE A 51 17.26 13.59 -25.65
N LEU A 52 16.27 14.35 -26.13
CA LEU A 52 14.87 13.95 -26.01
C LEU A 52 14.58 12.65 -26.76
N ALA A 53 15.18 12.41 -27.91
CA ALA A 53 15.01 11.19 -28.68
C ALA A 53 15.49 9.94 -27.91
N ILE A 54 16.44 10.08 -26.99
CA ILE A 54 16.92 8.97 -26.14
C ILE A 54 16.11 8.86 -24.86
N VAL A 55 15.78 10.00 -24.23
CA VAL A 55 15.13 10.04 -22.91
C VAL A 55 13.66 9.61 -22.98
N ILE A 56 12.94 10.04 -24.03
CA ILE A 56 11.50 9.73 -24.15
C ILE A 56 11.23 8.22 -24.20
N PRO A 57 11.84 7.41 -25.07
CA PRO A 57 11.58 5.99 -25.10
C PRO A 57 11.95 5.30 -23.76
N ALA A 58 13.05 5.69 -23.12
CA ALA A 58 13.43 5.14 -21.81
C ALA A 58 12.40 5.49 -20.72
N ALA A 59 11.87 6.70 -20.74
CA ALA A 59 10.83 7.13 -19.78
C ALA A 59 9.50 6.37 -20.02
N VAL A 60 9.11 6.14 -21.27
CA VAL A 60 7.90 5.38 -21.61
C VAL A 60 8.00 3.94 -21.13
N GLU A 61 9.13 3.28 -21.36
CA GLU A 61 9.37 1.92 -20.86
C GLU A 61 9.31 1.86 -19.33
N ALA A 62 9.91 2.83 -18.63
CA ALA A 62 9.86 2.89 -17.18
C ALA A 62 8.42 3.04 -16.65
N LEU A 63 7.60 3.88 -17.29
CA LEU A 63 6.19 4.05 -16.96
C LEU A 63 5.38 2.78 -17.22
N HIS A 64 5.66 2.09 -18.31
CA HIS A 64 5.01 0.82 -18.63
C HIS A 64 5.29 -0.22 -17.54
N LEU A 65 6.55 -0.42 -17.16
CA LEU A 65 6.94 -1.33 -16.07
C LEU A 65 6.30 -0.94 -14.73
N ALA A 66 6.28 0.35 -14.41
CA ALA A 66 5.66 0.85 -13.18
C ALA A 66 4.15 0.56 -13.14
N SER A 67 3.44 0.73 -14.25
CA SER A 67 2.00 0.44 -14.32
C SER A 67 1.71 -1.05 -14.15
N LEU A 68 2.54 -1.93 -14.74
CA LEU A 68 2.42 -3.38 -14.56
C LEU A 68 2.63 -3.78 -13.09
N ALA A 69 3.66 -3.23 -12.45
CA ALA A 69 3.93 -3.47 -11.03
C ALA A 69 2.76 -2.99 -10.13
N GLY A 70 2.15 -1.85 -10.47
CA GLY A 70 0.99 -1.30 -9.77
C GLY A 70 -0.21 -2.24 -9.78
N VAL A 71 -0.51 -2.86 -10.93
CA VAL A 71 -1.60 -3.85 -11.04
C VAL A 71 -1.35 -5.08 -10.16
N VAL A 72 -0.12 -5.60 -10.16
CA VAL A 72 0.24 -6.75 -9.30
C VAL A 72 0.14 -6.39 -7.83
N ALA A 73 0.62 -5.20 -7.44
CA ALA A 73 0.54 -4.72 -6.05
C ALA A 73 -0.91 -4.54 -5.58
N ALA A 74 -1.79 -3.98 -6.41
CA ALA A 74 -3.20 -3.83 -6.10
C ALA A 74 -3.89 -5.18 -5.87
N ARG A 75 -3.64 -6.17 -6.76
CA ARG A 75 -4.19 -7.52 -6.63
C ARG A 75 -3.64 -8.26 -5.41
N LYS A 76 -2.35 -8.07 -5.11
CA LYS A 76 -1.73 -8.62 -3.89
C LYS A 76 -2.40 -8.06 -2.63
N GLY A 77 -2.69 -6.75 -2.62
CA GLY A 77 -3.42 -6.11 -1.52
C GLY A 77 -4.84 -6.66 -1.35
N ALA A 78 -5.57 -6.91 -2.45
CA ALA A 78 -6.88 -7.56 -2.41
C ALA A 78 -6.78 -8.99 -1.87
N ALA A 79 -5.85 -9.79 -2.38
CA ALA A 79 -5.60 -11.16 -1.92
C ALA A 79 -5.27 -11.21 -0.42
N ALA A 80 -4.49 -10.24 0.09
CA ALA A 80 -4.18 -10.15 1.51
C ALA A 80 -5.42 -9.86 2.38
N ARG A 81 -6.32 -8.97 1.92
CA ARG A 81 -7.61 -8.71 2.62
C ARG A 81 -8.50 -9.94 2.63
N VAL A 82 -8.57 -10.67 1.53
CA VAL A 82 -9.33 -11.93 1.46
C VAL A 82 -8.76 -12.96 2.43
N ALA A 83 -7.42 -13.11 2.47
CA ALA A 83 -6.76 -14.03 3.40
C ALA A 83 -7.02 -13.65 4.87
N ASP A 84 -6.93 -12.37 5.22
CA ASP A 84 -7.21 -11.86 6.56
C ASP A 84 -8.66 -12.12 6.97
N ARG A 85 -9.61 -11.86 6.06
CA ARG A 85 -11.02 -12.14 6.29
C ARG A 85 -11.27 -13.62 6.57
N ILE A 86 -10.71 -14.52 5.76
CA ILE A 86 -10.87 -15.98 5.92
C ILE A 86 -10.26 -16.44 7.24
N LEU A 87 -9.08 -15.94 7.62
CA LEU A 87 -8.48 -16.25 8.92
C LEU A 87 -9.37 -15.79 10.08
N ASN A 88 -9.84 -14.55 10.05
CA ASN A 88 -10.71 -14.03 11.10
C ASN A 88 -12.02 -14.79 11.19
N GLU A 89 -12.65 -15.11 10.05
CA GLU A 89 -13.87 -15.93 10.01
C GLU A 89 -13.64 -17.32 10.58
N SER A 90 -12.54 -17.98 10.21
CA SER A 90 -12.19 -19.31 10.70
C SER A 90 -11.93 -19.33 12.21
N ILE A 91 -11.31 -18.28 12.76
CA ILE A 91 -11.07 -18.14 14.20
C ILE A 91 -12.37 -17.93 14.95
N VAL A 92 -13.23 -17.01 14.48
CA VAL A 92 -14.51 -16.69 15.13
C VAL A 92 -15.47 -17.87 15.08
N THR A 93 -15.53 -18.59 13.96
CA THR A 93 -16.40 -19.77 13.80
C THR A 93 -15.80 -21.04 14.35
N THR A 94 -14.54 -20.99 14.83
CA THR A 94 -13.78 -22.14 15.31
C THR A 94 -13.69 -23.32 14.32
N ASN A 95 -13.88 -23.02 13.05
CA ASN A 95 -13.94 -24.00 11.97
C ASN A 95 -12.54 -24.43 11.47
N TRP A 96 -11.46 -23.80 11.98
CA TRP A 96 -10.08 -24.11 11.62
C TRP A 96 -9.63 -25.53 12.02
N ASN A 97 -10.36 -26.19 12.96
CA ASN A 97 -10.07 -27.54 13.46
C ASN A 97 -10.58 -28.67 12.55
N THR A 98 -11.26 -28.37 11.47
CA THR A 98 -11.87 -29.37 10.57
C THR A 98 -10.94 -29.90 9.49
N GLY A 99 -9.63 -29.59 9.55
CA GLY A 99 -8.63 -30.00 8.57
C GLY A 99 -8.43 -28.95 7.45
N THR A 100 -7.94 -29.40 6.31
CA THR A 100 -7.71 -28.50 5.16
C THR A 100 -9.03 -28.10 4.50
N GLN A 101 -9.28 -26.81 4.43
CA GLN A 101 -10.42 -26.23 3.75
C GLN A 101 -9.97 -25.44 2.52
N SER A 102 -10.80 -25.38 1.52
CA SER A 102 -10.53 -24.61 0.31
C SER A 102 -11.80 -24.07 -0.27
N GLY A 103 -11.70 -22.96 -1.00
CA GLY A 103 -12.84 -22.35 -1.67
C GLY A 103 -12.41 -21.26 -2.64
N THR A 104 -13.41 -20.59 -3.17
CA THR A 104 -13.22 -19.43 -4.07
C THR A 104 -14.03 -18.25 -3.56
N VAL A 105 -13.43 -17.06 -3.62
CA VAL A 105 -14.09 -15.80 -3.29
C VAL A 105 -13.91 -14.85 -4.47
N THR A 106 -15.01 -14.22 -4.88
CA THR A 106 -14.98 -13.19 -5.92
C THR A 106 -15.01 -11.82 -5.25
N GLU A 107 -14.00 -10.99 -5.51
CA GLU A 107 -13.95 -9.60 -5.08
C GLU A 107 -13.86 -8.69 -6.31
N GLY A 108 -14.94 -7.97 -6.60
CA GLY A 108 -15.10 -7.19 -7.83
C GLY A 108 -15.15 -8.10 -9.05
N ALA A 109 -14.25 -7.87 -10.01
CA ALA A 109 -14.12 -8.67 -11.24
C ALA A 109 -13.08 -9.78 -11.14
N GLN A 110 -12.60 -10.11 -9.94
CA GLN A 110 -11.50 -11.06 -9.75
C GLN A 110 -11.91 -12.21 -8.85
N GLU A 111 -11.47 -13.41 -9.23
CA GLU A 111 -11.63 -14.65 -8.49
C GLU A 111 -10.33 -14.95 -7.73
N PHE A 112 -10.48 -15.24 -6.44
CA PHE A 112 -9.40 -15.63 -5.54
C PHE A 112 -9.67 -17.05 -5.04
N ARG A 113 -8.70 -17.94 -5.23
CA ARG A 113 -8.76 -19.31 -4.68
C ARG A 113 -8.00 -19.33 -3.37
N TRP A 114 -8.66 -19.78 -2.33
CA TRP A 114 -8.04 -19.86 -1.02
C TRP A 114 -7.95 -21.28 -0.50
N THR A 115 -6.95 -21.52 0.32
CA THR A 115 -6.75 -22.78 1.04
C THR A 115 -6.35 -22.45 2.46
N LEU A 116 -7.07 -23.00 3.43
CA LEU A 116 -6.81 -22.90 4.86
C LEU A 116 -6.23 -24.23 5.35
N THR A 117 -5.09 -24.17 6.04
CA THR A 117 -4.45 -25.36 6.64
C THR A 117 -4.15 -25.07 8.09
N SER A 118 -4.39 -26.07 8.95
CA SER A 118 -4.00 -26.04 10.36
C SER A 118 -2.89 -27.05 10.59
N GLN A 119 -1.89 -26.65 11.40
CA GLN A 119 -0.75 -27.46 11.78
C GLN A 119 -0.45 -27.26 13.26
N ASN A 120 -0.11 -28.34 13.96
CA ASN A 120 0.29 -28.27 15.36
C ASN A 120 1.58 -27.44 15.51
N TRP A 121 1.58 -26.49 16.44
CA TRP A 121 2.78 -25.68 16.74
C TRP A 121 3.68 -26.42 17.74
N PRO A 122 4.99 -26.61 17.45
CA PRO A 122 5.82 -27.51 18.25
C PRO A 122 6.22 -26.99 19.63
N VAL A 123 6.01 -25.72 19.94
CA VAL A 123 6.51 -25.09 21.18
C VAL A 123 5.46 -25.10 22.28
N ASP A 124 4.16 -24.93 21.94
CA ASP A 124 3.05 -24.84 22.88
C ASP A 124 1.84 -25.61 22.35
N ALA A 125 0.83 -25.83 23.19
CA ALA A 125 -0.45 -26.41 22.77
C ALA A 125 -1.26 -25.42 21.90
N MET A 126 -0.62 -24.88 20.86
CA MET A 126 -1.21 -23.97 19.89
C MET A 126 -1.26 -24.62 18.51
N GLU A 127 -2.10 -24.11 17.66
CA GLU A 127 -2.15 -24.48 16.25
C GLU A 127 -1.82 -23.27 15.36
N LEU A 128 -0.96 -23.54 14.38
CA LEU A 128 -0.61 -22.59 13.33
C LEU A 128 -1.62 -22.72 12.21
N ILE A 129 -2.45 -21.71 12.06
CA ILE A 129 -3.42 -21.62 10.96
C ILE A 129 -2.80 -20.80 9.84
N THR A 130 -2.77 -21.36 8.63
CA THR A 130 -2.23 -20.72 7.43
C THR A 130 -3.33 -20.58 6.39
N ALA A 131 -3.61 -19.37 5.97
CA ALA A 131 -4.44 -19.09 4.79
C ALA A 131 -3.54 -18.75 3.61
N GLU A 132 -3.63 -19.52 2.55
CA GLU A 132 -2.99 -19.26 1.26
C GLU A 132 -4.06 -18.83 0.26
N VAL A 133 -3.89 -17.63 -0.32
CA VAL A 133 -4.77 -17.10 -1.37
C VAL A 133 -4.00 -16.99 -2.67
N LYS A 134 -4.48 -17.69 -3.69
CA LYS A 134 -3.93 -17.69 -5.05
C LYS A 134 -4.73 -16.76 -5.93
N TYR A 135 -4.05 -15.99 -6.76
CA TYR A 135 -4.65 -15.07 -7.72
C TYR A 135 -3.80 -14.99 -8.98
N SER A 136 -4.43 -14.68 -10.11
CA SER A 136 -3.72 -14.47 -11.37
C SER A 136 -3.59 -12.98 -11.66
N ALA A 137 -2.39 -12.56 -12.09
CA ALA A 137 -2.13 -11.21 -12.55
C ALA A 137 -1.25 -11.27 -13.80
N GLN A 138 -1.69 -10.63 -14.88
CA GLN A 138 -0.94 -10.55 -16.14
C GLN A 138 -0.54 -11.93 -16.70
N GLY A 139 -1.44 -12.91 -16.59
CA GLY A 139 -1.19 -14.29 -17.06
C GLY A 139 -0.20 -15.08 -16.20
N ARG A 140 0.17 -14.60 -15.02
CA ARG A 140 0.99 -15.31 -14.03
C ARG A 140 0.21 -15.54 -12.76
N ASP A 141 0.45 -16.67 -12.13
CA ASP A 141 -0.15 -17.01 -10.84
C ASP A 141 0.75 -16.56 -9.70
N TYR A 142 0.13 -15.97 -8.71
CA TYR A 142 0.76 -15.48 -7.48
C TYR A 142 0.02 -16.04 -6.29
N SER A 143 0.68 -16.11 -5.14
CA SER A 143 0.03 -16.44 -3.88
C SER A 143 0.43 -15.49 -2.76
N VAL A 144 -0.49 -15.32 -1.80
CA VAL A 144 -0.26 -14.63 -0.53
C VAL A 144 -0.56 -15.63 0.58
N LYS A 145 0.34 -15.72 1.56
CA LYS A 145 0.18 -16.55 2.75
C LYS A 145 0.10 -15.65 3.97
N LEU A 146 -0.91 -15.85 4.79
CA LEU A 146 -1.06 -15.26 6.11
C LEU A 146 -1.15 -16.37 7.14
N CYS A 147 -0.45 -16.21 8.26
CA CYS A 147 -0.43 -17.20 9.32
C CYS A 147 -0.83 -16.54 10.64
N THR A 148 -1.53 -17.28 11.48
CA THR A 148 -1.87 -16.91 12.85
C THR A 148 -1.79 -18.11 13.77
N LEU A 149 -1.65 -17.87 15.07
CA LEU A 149 -1.68 -18.91 16.09
C LEU A 149 -3.05 -18.90 16.79
N ALA A 150 -3.66 -20.05 16.93
CA ALA A 150 -4.90 -20.23 17.67
C ALA A 150 -4.67 -21.19 18.85
N ASN A 151 -5.35 -20.89 19.96
CA ASN A 151 -5.31 -21.74 21.14
C ASN A 151 -6.56 -22.65 21.15
N PRO A 152 -6.43 -23.97 21.03
CA PRO A 152 -7.54 -24.88 21.02
C PRO A 152 -8.27 -24.93 22.38
N LEU A 153 -7.63 -24.51 23.47
CA LEU A 153 -8.23 -24.51 24.82
C LEU A 153 -9.35 -23.48 24.99
N THR A 154 -9.40 -22.44 24.16
CA THR A 154 -10.51 -21.47 24.18
C THR A 154 -11.83 -22.06 23.71
N LEU A 155 -11.82 -23.20 23.04
CA LEU A 155 -13.00 -23.91 22.56
C LEU A 155 -13.71 -24.68 23.70
N ALA A 156 -12.96 -25.17 24.67
CA ALA A 156 -13.48 -26.02 25.75
C ALA A 156 -14.35 -25.24 26.76
N THR A 157 -14.21 -23.92 26.85
CA THR A 157 -14.88 -23.08 27.85
C THR A 157 -16.32 -22.71 27.49
N THR A 158 -16.67 -22.77 26.18
CA THR A 158 -18.00 -22.35 25.72
C THR A 158 -19.06 -23.46 25.77
N THR A 159 -18.66 -24.73 25.89
CA THR A 159 -19.57 -25.89 25.88
C THR A 159 -19.97 -26.35 27.27
N GLY A 160 -19.45 -25.77 28.34
CA GLY A 160 -19.55 -26.28 29.71
C GLY A 160 -20.49 -25.53 30.66
N SER A 161 -21.36 -24.63 30.23
CA SER A 161 -22.28 -23.91 31.13
C SER A 161 -23.69 -23.81 30.55
N GLN A 162 -24.41 -24.92 30.61
CA GLN A 162 -25.86 -24.91 30.71
C GLN A 162 -26.31 -25.77 31.93
N PRO A 163 -27.02 -25.14 32.88
CA PRO A 163 -27.69 -25.85 33.96
C PRO A 163 -28.93 -26.58 33.47
#